data_5021161ea679480f289bc51d0ebff527
#
_entry.id   5021161ea679480f289bc51d0ebff527
#
_cell.length_a   1.000
_cell.length_b   1.000
_cell.length_c   1.000
_cell.angle_alpha   90.00
_cell.angle_beta   90.00
_cell.angle_gamma   90.00
#
_symmetry.space_group_name_H-M   'P 1'
#
loop_
_entity.id
_entity.type
_entity.pdbx_description
1 polymer ?
#
loop_
_entity_poly.entity_id
_entity_poly.type
_entity_poly.pdbx_seq_one_letter_code
_entity_poly.pdbx_strand_id
1 'polypeptide(L)'
;MLWSSSRSTAYGILILLGTSALLCPILKGNPTDMTDSPLSGVIVDPPLISYPPVTPWVSWSDQNINQTLHLKTETGSPRLPSPNPWFPLDLYQGTVTRQQFEEKMHTLYDPFGAFPAYLDINDSRVIIYPSPKERREPQFVLEFAPPNQPKVPARWFRTPAEIRAETHPLDKPLAGLRVAIDPGHIGGKWAQMEERSTRYKGSAPVQEGDLNLITARILKQELIDLGASVYVVRDSTEPVTPYRPDDMLPEARDLLVARSSHATNLKAIPPDKLNLLFSTRLKSLAEFLFYRCSEIHERGNRIRNNFVPDITVTLYIDATPSSGRGRLTSANANIFFVGGSYTKTEMADPEMQRRAVYKLLEGGSEIEAEVAGDIASVFTQKTGLGPVQYGNSSTTRSVIPDNSYVVARNLAANREYDGPVVCTEPYFMNNNVVYQRLLAGDYDGVRKFNGKDYSSIFREYADCVALGLVKAYSSPTIIAGTTNTGTPAAGQTK
;
A
#
# COMPACT_ATOMS: atom_id res chain seq x y z
N MET A 1 47.23 4.55 -36.88
CA MET A 1 47.83 4.15 -35.58
C MET A 1 46.98 4.67 -34.45
N LEU A 2 46.59 3.76 -33.58
CA LEU A 2 45.93 3.91 -32.28
C LEU A 2 44.44 4.28 -32.26
N TRP A 3 43.68 3.24 -32.13
CA TRP A 3 42.31 3.14 -31.63
C TRP A 3 42.25 3.52 -30.17
N SER A 4 41.20 4.24 -29.74
CA SER A 4 40.69 4.23 -28.39
C SER A 4 39.18 3.98 -28.42
N SER A 5 38.78 2.81 -28.03
CA SER A 5 37.37 2.39 -27.84
C SER A 5 36.83 2.97 -26.54
N SER A 6 35.86 3.86 -26.63
CA SER A 6 35.05 4.23 -25.49
C SER A 6 33.92 3.20 -25.31
N ARG A 7 34.02 2.36 -24.29
CA ARG A 7 32.90 1.54 -23.81
C ARG A 7 31.90 2.42 -23.10
N SER A 8 30.78 2.65 -23.74
CA SER A 8 29.58 3.20 -23.12
C SER A 8 29.00 2.13 -22.17
N THR A 9 29.24 2.29 -20.88
CA THR A 9 28.56 1.48 -19.85
C THR A 9 27.22 2.13 -19.57
N ALA A 10 26.15 1.54 -20.09
CA ALA A 10 24.79 1.91 -19.72
C ALA A 10 24.56 1.51 -18.25
N TYR A 11 24.64 2.46 -17.35
CA TYR A 11 24.17 2.30 -15.98
C TYR A 11 22.65 2.28 -16.00
N GLY A 12 22.06 1.10 -15.91
CA GLY A 12 20.65 0.94 -15.54
C GLY A 12 20.46 1.52 -14.15
N ILE A 13 19.73 2.62 -14.03
CA ILE A 13 19.31 3.20 -12.75
C ILE A 13 18.27 2.27 -12.18
N LEU A 14 18.67 1.41 -11.23
CA LEU A 14 17.75 0.65 -10.41
C LEU A 14 17.18 1.61 -9.37
N ILE A 15 16.01 2.17 -9.64
CA ILE A 15 15.28 3.01 -8.68
C ILE A 15 14.74 2.09 -7.59
N LEU A 16 15.44 2.03 -6.47
CA LEU A 16 14.95 1.42 -5.23
C LEU A 16 14.00 2.41 -4.57
N LEU A 17 12.74 2.35 -4.95
CA LEU A 17 11.71 3.11 -4.27
C LEU A 17 11.54 2.61 -2.85
N GLY A 18 11.57 3.54 -1.92
CA GLY A 18 11.61 3.30 -0.48
C GLY A 18 10.39 2.66 0.15
N THR A 19 9.49 2.08 -0.61
CA THR A 19 8.30 1.45 -0.06
C THR A 19 8.10 0.05 -0.60
N SER A 20 8.15 -0.82 0.26
CA SER A 20 7.20 -1.88 0.57
C SER A 20 7.02 -3.10 -0.29
N ALA A 21 7.57 -3.35 -1.39
CA ALA A 21 7.55 -4.68 -1.96
C ALA A 21 8.96 -5.18 -2.23
N LEU A 22 9.88 -4.65 -1.48
CA LEU A 22 11.25 -4.95 -1.70
C LEU A 22 11.70 -6.15 -0.92
N LEU A 23 12.32 -6.98 -1.66
CA LEU A 23 13.35 -7.91 -1.21
C LEU A 23 13.87 -7.50 0.16
N CYS A 24 13.56 -8.33 1.12
CA CYS A 24 14.02 -8.20 2.49
C CYS A 24 15.53 -7.90 2.49
N PRO A 25 16.01 -6.79 3.11
CA PRO A 25 17.45 -6.51 3.24
C PRO A 25 18.23 -7.60 3.98
N ILE A 26 17.55 -8.59 4.54
CA ILE A 26 18.12 -9.78 5.18
C ILE A 26 19.11 -10.54 4.27
N LEU A 27 19.06 -10.34 2.95
CA LEU A 27 19.91 -11.03 1.99
C LEU A 27 21.15 -10.24 1.55
N LYS A 28 21.43 -9.09 2.13
CA LYS A 28 22.68 -8.34 1.87
C LYS A 28 23.82 -8.69 2.84
N GLY A 29 23.95 -9.96 3.18
CA GLY A 29 25.24 -10.50 3.56
C GLY A 29 26.06 -10.70 2.26
N ASN A 30 27.28 -10.21 2.27
CA ASN A 30 28.20 -10.36 1.15
C ASN A 30 28.31 -11.86 0.78
N PRO A 31 28.15 -12.26 -0.48
CA PRO A 31 28.21 -13.69 -0.86
C PRO A 31 29.52 -14.39 -0.51
N THR A 32 30.56 -13.62 -0.20
CA THR A 32 31.90 -14.12 0.12
C THR A 32 32.08 -14.62 1.55
N ASP A 33 31.21 -14.26 2.49
CA ASP A 33 31.35 -14.68 3.89
C ASP A 33 30.54 -15.95 4.26
N MET A 34 30.03 -16.68 3.28
CA MET A 34 29.11 -17.80 3.51
C MET A 34 29.73 -19.19 3.24
N THR A 35 31.05 -19.31 3.10
CA THR A 35 31.69 -20.55 2.64
C THR A 35 31.90 -21.62 3.70
N ASP A 36 31.75 -21.32 5.00
CA ASP A 36 32.05 -22.27 6.08
C ASP A 36 30.86 -22.63 7.01
N SER A 37 29.62 -22.34 6.61
CA SER A 37 28.46 -22.78 7.39
C SER A 37 27.79 -24.00 6.73
N PRO A 38 27.50 -25.08 7.46
CA PRO A 38 26.80 -26.25 6.92
C PRO A 38 25.36 -25.96 6.45
N LEU A 39 24.92 -24.68 6.53
CA LEU A 39 23.61 -24.21 6.11
C LEU A 39 23.67 -23.29 4.88
N SER A 40 24.78 -23.25 4.14
CA SER A 40 24.94 -22.46 2.91
C SER A 40 24.15 -23.02 1.71
N GLY A 41 22.88 -23.34 1.92
CA GLY A 41 21.93 -23.61 0.83
C GLY A 41 21.36 -22.31 0.29
N VAL A 42 21.16 -22.23 -1.03
CA VAL A 42 20.48 -21.13 -1.72
C VAL A 42 19.18 -20.80 -0.98
N ILE A 43 19.13 -19.64 -0.34
CA ILE A 43 17.87 -19.13 0.20
C ILE A 43 17.10 -18.60 -1.00
N VAL A 44 16.12 -19.37 -1.44
CA VAL A 44 15.12 -18.90 -2.41
C VAL A 44 14.40 -17.71 -1.78
N ASP A 45 14.11 -16.67 -2.55
CA ASP A 45 13.31 -15.53 -2.09
C ASP A 45 12.11 -16.01 -1.29
N PRO A 46 11.86 -15.41 -0.14
CA PRO A 46 10.80 -15.86 0.74
C PRO A 46 9.44 -15.83 0.03
N PRO A 47 8.67 -16.93 0.04
CA PRO A 47 7.26 -16.81 -0.23
C PRO A 47 6.68 -15.79 0.75
N LEU A 48 5.78 -14.95 0.26
CA LEU A 48 5.08 -14.00 1.11
C LEU A 48 4.40 -14.76 2.23
N ILE A 49 4.46 -14.19 3.42
CA ILE A 49 3.96 -14.83 4.63
C ILE A 49 2.46 -14.96 4.51
N SER A 50 1.95 -16.18 4.60
CA SER A 50 0.54 -16.38 4.84
C SER A 50 0.26 -16.00 6.29
N TYR A 51 -0.63 -15.05 6.48
CA TYR A 51 -1.12 -14.68 7.80
C TYR A 51 -2.04 -15.75 8.35
N PRO A 52 -2.17 -15.87 9.68
CA PRO A 52 -3.28 -16.62 10.25
C PRO A 52 -4.58 -16.11 9.60
N PRO A 53 -5.53 -17.00 9.32
CA PRO A 53 -6.73 -16.66 8.56
C PRO A 53 -7.39 -15.42 9.15
N VAL A 54 -7.54 -14.41 8.31
CA VAL A 54 -8.37 -13.25 8.62
C VAL A 54 -9.74 -13.80 8.96
N THR A 55 -10.27 -13.45 10.12
CA THR A 55 -11.63 -13.83 10.49
C THR A 55 -12.58 -13.50 9.34
N PRO A 56 -13.46 -14.42 8.95
CA PRO A 56 -14.34 -14.22 7.80
C PRO A 56 -15.12 -12.92 8.00
N TRP A 57 -15.26 -12.18 6.91
CA TRP A 57 -16.11 -11.02 6.80
C TRP A 57 -17.53 -11.37 7.25
N VAL A 58 -18.01 -10.70 8.28
CA VAL A 58 -19.40 -10.76 8.68
C VAL A 58 -20.03 -9.45 8.25
N SER A 59 -21.08 -9.53 7.44
CA SER A 59 -21.87 -8.34 7.13
C SER A 59 -22.43 -7.76 8.42
N TRP A 60 -22.60 -6.45 8.48
CA TRP A 60 -23.14 -5.74 9.65
C TRP A 60 -24.51 -6.23 10.15
N SER A 61 -25.19 -7.10 9.38
CA SER A 61 -26.45 -7.73 9.76
C SER A 61 -26.29 -8.93 10.68
N ASP A 62 -25.08 -9.48 10.87
CA ASP A 62 -24.85 -10.74 11.55
C ASP A 62 -24.09 -10.60 12.89
N GLN A 63 -24.42 -9.58 13.69
CA GLN A 63 -23.89 -9.44 15.06
C GLN A 63 -24.11 -10.68 15.94
N ASN A 64 -25.09 -11.53 15.61
CA ASN A 64 -25.39 -12.75 16.35
C ASN A 64 -24.44 -13.93 16.05
N ILE A 65 -23.74 -13.95 14.92
CA ILE A 65 -22.82 -15.04 14.55
C ILE A 65 -21.49 -14.90 15.32
N ASN A 66 -21.00 -13.68 15.55
CA ASN A 66 -19.78 -13.45 16.31
C ASN A 66 -19.88 -13.88 17.77
N GLN A 67 -21.04 -13.72 18.41
CA GLN A 67 -21.24 -14.21 19.78
C GLN A 67 -21.22 -15.73 19.88
N THR A 68 -21.66 -16.45 18.86
CA THR A 68 -21.67 -17.91 18.84
C THR A 68 -20.28 -18.52 18.62
N LEU A 69 -19.40 -17.84 17.90
CA LEU A 69 -18.03 -18.31 17.62
C LEU A 69 -17.06 -18.05 18.78
N HIS A 70 -17.22 -16.95 19.53
CA HIS A 70 -16.41 -16.66 20.71
C HIS A 70 -16.74 -17.51 21.95
N LEU A 71 -17.91 -18.08 22.04
CA LEU A 71 -18.35 -18.86 23.21
C LEU A 71 -17.89 -20.33 23.20
N LYS A 72 -17.17 -20.80 22.19
CA LYS A 72 -16.78 -22.23 22.07
C LYS A 72 -15.29 -22.54 22.18
N THR A 73 -14.45 -21.61 22.58
CA THR A 73 -12.99 -21.84 22.66
C THR A 73 -12.51 -22.37 24.01
N GLU A 74 -13.37 -22.47 25.03
CA GLU A 74 -12.94 -22.88 26.41
C GLU A 74 -13.33 -24.28 26.86
N THR A 75 -14.06 -25.05 26.09
CA THR A 75 -14.37 -26.43 26.46
C THR A 75 -14.10 -27.40 25.33
N GLY A 76 -13.13 -28.28 25.52
CA GLY A 76 -12.66 -29.45 24.79
C GLY A 76 -13.51 -30.14 23.71
N SER A 77 -14.24 -29.40 22.89
CA SER A 77 -14.93 -29.92 21.73
C SER A 77 -13.96 -30.10 20.55
N PRO A 78 -14.15 -31.09 19.66
CA PRO A 78 -13.32 -31.27 18.47
C PRO A 78 -13.27 -29.96 17.69
N ARG A 79 -12.05 -29.50 17.37
CA ARG A 79 -11.83 -28.30 16.60
C ARG A 79 -12.62 -28.41 15.29
N LEU A 80 -13.55 -27.51 15.07
CA LEU A 80 -14.13 -27.34 13.75
C LEU A 80 -12.97 -27.06 12.77
N PRO A 81 -12.98 -27.64 11.57
CA PRO A 81 -11.99 -27.30 10.56
C PRO A 81 -11.99 -25.78 10.38
N SER A 82 -10.79 -25.18 10.26
CA SER A 82 -10.67 -23.75 9.95
C SER A 82 -11.52 -23.45 8.72
N PRO A 83 -12.36 -22.42 8.74
CA PRO A 83 -13.15 -22.07 7.55
C PRO A 83 -12.22 -21.85 6.36
N ASN A 84 -12.65 -22.28 5.17
CA ASN A 84 -11.92 -22.02 3.94
C ASN A 84 -11.69 -20.52 3.81
N PRO A 85 -10.46 -20.03 3.68
CA PRO A 85 -10.16 -18.60 3.62
C PRO A 85 -10.78 -17.89 2.39
N TRP A 86 -11.24 -18.65 1.38
CA TRP A 86 -11.95 -18.15 0.21
C TRP A 86 -13.46 -17.97 0.44
N PHE A 87 -14.02 -18.54 1.51
CA PHE A 87 -15.46 -18.47 1.80
C PHE A 87 -16.05 -17.06 1.73
N PRO A 88 -15.38 -15.98 2.21
CA PRO A 88 -15.93 -14.64 2.09
C PRO A 88 -16.17 -14.19 0.64
N LEU A 89 -15.48 -14.79 -0.33
CA LEU A 89 -15.63 -14.46 -1.75
C LEU A 89 -16.92 -15.05 -2.38
N ASP A 90 -17.61 -15.94 -1.68
CA ASP A 90 -18.90 -16.47 -2.15
C ASP A 90 -19.98 -15.39 -2.30
N LEU A 91 -19.83 -14.26 -1.59
CA LEU A 91 -20.72 -13.10 -1.74
C LEU A 91 -20.66 -12.46 -3.14
N TYR A 92 -19.59 -12.72 -3.88
CA TYR A 92 -19.34 -12.13 -5.20
C TYR A 92 -19.72 -13.04 -6.36
N GLN A 93 -20.39 -14.17 -6.12
CA GLN A 93 -20.85 -15.08 -7.18
C GLN A 93 -21.80 -14.37 -8.15
N GLY A 94 -21.44 -14.35 -9.43
CA GLY A 94 -22.23 -13.72 -10.50
C GLY A 94 -22.14 -12.18 -10.50
N THR A 95 -21.10 -11.57 -9.92
CA THR A 95 -20.90 -10.12 -9.91
C THR A 95 -20.00 -9.62 -11.03
N VAL A 96 -19.20 -10.49 -11.63
CA VAL A 96 -18.32 -10.17 -12.76
C VAL A 96 -18.55 -11.13 -13.91
N THR A 97 -18.46 -10.65 -15.14
CA THR A 97 -18.45 -11.50 -16.32
C THR A 97 -17.09 -12.13 -16.52
N ARG A 98 -17.00 -13.20 -17.32
CA ARG A 98 -15.72 -13.78 -17.73
C ARG A 98 -14.78 -12.72 -18.31
N GLN A 99 -15.28 -11.91 -19.23
CA GLN A 99 -14.48 -10.85 -19.88
C GLN A 99 -13.90 -9.87 -18.86
N GLN A 100 -14.70 -9.38 -17.91
CA GLN A 100 -14.25 -8.45 -16.87
C GLN A 100 -13.18 -9.09 -15.97
N PHE A 101 -13.36 -10.35 -15.60
CA PHE A 101 -12.38 -11.08 -14.80
C PHE A 101 -11.04 -11.22 -15.52
N GLU A 102 -11.06 -11.73 -16.77
CA GLU A 102 -9.85 -11.93 -17.58
C GLU A 102 -9.14 -10.60 -17.86
N GLU A 103 -9.88 -9.55 -18.21
CA GLU A 103 -9.33 -8.23 -18.50
C GLU A 103 -8.64 -7.61 -17.27
N LYS A 104 -9.35 -7.57 -16.13
CA LYS A 104 -8.77 -7.02 -14.89
C LYS A 104 -7.59 -7.81 -14.37
N MET A 105 -7.65 -9.15 -14.44
CA MET A 105 -6.50 -9.98 -14.09
C MET A 105 -5.32 -9.65 -14.99
N HIS A 106 -5.49 -9.67 -16.30
CA HIS A 106 -4.39 -9.45 -17.24
C HIS A 106 -3.81 -8.04 -17.19
N THR A 107 -4.64 -7.02 -17.07
CA THR A 107 -4.19 -5.61 -17.16
C THR A 107 -3.71 -5.07 -15.83
N LEU A 108 -4.29 -5.51 -14.71
CA LEU A 108 -4.08 -4.88 -13.40
C LEU A 108 -3.47 -5.82 -12.37
N TYR A 109 -4.08 -6.97 -12.08
CA TYR A 109 -3.68 -7.78 -10.93
C TYR A 109 -2.55 -8.77 -11.25
N ASP A 110 -2.58 -9.43 -12.40
CA ASP A 110 -1.53 -10.37 -12.86
C ASP A 110 -0.96 -9.98 -14.24
N PRO A 111 -0.40 -8.77 -14.40
CA PRO A 111 0.12 -8.31 -15.69
C PRO A 111 1.36 -9.09 -16.16
N PHE A 112 1.91 -9.97 -15.32
CA PHE A 112 3.07 -10.81 -15.61
C PHE A 112 2.69 -12.24 -16.00
N GLY A 113 1.39 -12.58 -15.99
CA GLY A 113 0.84 -13.83 -16.53
C GLY A 113 1.26 -15.08 -15.76
N ALA A 114 1.28 -15.03 -14.43
CA ALA A 114 1.58 -16.20 -13.60
C ALA A 114 0.30 -16.97 -13.20
N PHE A 115 -0.80 -16.28 -12.99
CA PHE A 115 -2.03 -16.85 -12.46
C PHE A 115 -2.75 -17.85 -13.40
N PRO A 116 -2.74 -17.68 -14.74
CA PRO A 116 -3.39 -18.64 -15.63
C PRO A 116 -2.97 -20.09 -15.44
N ALA A 117 -1.74 -20.34 -14.95
CA ALA A 117 -1.27 -21.68 -14.64
C ALA A 117 -2.08 -22.38 -13.52
N TYR A 118 -2.80 -21.63 -12.70
CA TYR A 118 -3.59 -22.08 -11.55
C TYR A 118 -5.09 -22.15 -11.84
N LEU A 119 -5.51 -21.81 -13.07
CA LEU A 119 -6.90 -21.65 -13.43
C LEU A 119 -7.37 -22.71 -14.44
N ASP A 120 -8.64 -23.14 -14.29
CA ASP A 120 -9.46 -23.65 -15.37
C ASP A 120 -10.64 -22.69 -15.57
N ILE A 121 -10.76 -22.14 -16.76
CA ILE A 121 -11.75 -21.11 -17.06
C ILE A 121 -12.63 -21.52 -18.24
N ASN A 122 -13.93 -21.29 -18.11
CA ASN A 122 -14.92 -21.45 -19.21
C ASN A 122 -15.90 -20.28 -19.21
N ASP A 123 -16.93 -20.33 -20.03
CA ASP A 123 -17.87 -19.21 -20.18
C ASP A 123 -18.71 -18.93 -18.93
N SER A 124 -18.89 -19.92 -18.04
CA SER A 124 -19.74 -19.79 -16.86
C SER A 124 -18.98 -19.61 -15.56
N ARG A 125 -17.71 -20.02 -15.49
CA ARG A 125 -16.95 -19.99 -14.22
C ARG A 125 -15.46 -20.06 -14.42
N VAL A 126 -14.72 -19.69 -13.37
CA VAL A 126 -13.32 -19.98 -13.16
C VAL A 126 -13.11 -20.86 -11.93
N ILE A 127 -12.28 -21.88 -12.06
CA ILE A 127 -11.86 -22.78 -10.99
C ILE A 127 -10.41 -22.43 -10.66
N ILE A 128 -10.14 -22.15 -9.39
CA ILE A 128 -8.82 -21.76 -8.89
C ILE A 128 -8.23 -22.90 -8.06
N TYR A 129 -7.01 -23.31 -8.39
CA TYR A 129 -6.30 -24.42 -7.75
C TYR A 129 -5.12 -23.93 -6.91
N PRO A 130 -4.72 -24.68 -5.87
CA PRO A 130 -3.59 -24.31 -4.99
C PRO A 130 -2.24 -24.37 -5.68
N SER A 131 -2.15 -25.15 -6.75
CA SER A 131 -0.91 -25.41 -7.47
C SER A 131 -1.19 -25.77 -8.92
N PRO A 132 -0.32 -25.43 -9.87
CA PRO A 132 -0.46 -25.87 -11.25
C PRO A 132 -0.45 -27.40 -11.43
N LYS A 133 0.16 -28.11 -10.47
CA LYS A 133 0.29 -29.58 -10.49
C LYS A 133 -0.79 -30.29 -9.68
N GLU A 134 -1.34 -29.65 -8.65
CA GLU A 134 -2.38 -30.21 -7.80
C GLU A 134 -3.74 -29.61 -8.19
N ARG A 135 -4.47 -30.34 -9.03
CA ARG A 135 -5.78 -29.90 -9.58
C ARG A 135 -6.94 -30.79 -9.18
N ARG A 136 -6.78 -31.59 -8.11
CA ARG A 136 -7.84 -32.47 -7.64
C ARG A 136 -8.91 -31.72 -6.87
N GLU A 137 -8.48 -30.82 -5.99
CA GLU A 137 -9.37 -30.05 -5.13
C GLU A 137 -9.16 -28.56 -5.40
N PRO A 138 -10.18 -27.84 -5.87
CA PRO A 138 -10.10 -26.42 -6.06
C PRO A 138 -10.07 -25.68 -4.72
N GLN A 139 -9.35 -24.57 -4.67
CA GLN A 139 -9.41 -23.62 -3.56
C GLN A 139 -10.71 -22.81 -3.59
N PHE A 140 -11.13 -22.44 -4.81
CA PHE A 140 -12.29 -21.61 -5.02
C PHE A 140 -12.88 -21.82 -6.43
N VAL A 141 -14.19 -21.65 -6.54
CA VAL A 141 -14.93 -21.62 -7.81
C VAL A 141 -15.73 -20.32 -7.83
N LEU A 142 -15.48 -19.49 -8.83
CA LEU A 142 -16.24 -18.27 -9.06
C LEU A 142 -17.16 -18.47 -10.27
N GLU A 143 -18.46 -18.40 -10.05
CA GLU A 143 -19.45 -18.38 -11.12
C GLU A 143 -19.53 -16.98 -11.73
N PHE A 144 -19.41 -16.90 -13.05
CA PHE A 144 -19.50 -15.64 -13.78
C PHE A 144 -20.94 -15.16 -13.95
N ALA A 145 -21.12 -13.86 -14.03
CA ALA A 145 -22.37 -13.28 -14.47
C ALA A 145 -22.59 -13.56 -15.95
N PRO A 146 -23.85 -13.75 -16.40
CA PRO A 146 -24.18 -13.68 -17.82
C PRO A 146 -23.74 -12.32 -18.40
N PRO A 147 -23.30 -12.27 -19.67
CA PRO A 147 -23.05 -11.00 -20.34
C PRO A 147 -24.28 -10.09 -20.20
N ASN A 148 -24.10 -8.85 -19.83
CA ASN A 148 -25.14 -7.83 -19.61
C ASN A 148 -26.04 -7.99 -18.36
N GLN A 149 -25.79 -8.94 -17.48
CA GLN A 149 -26.58 -9.12 -16.24
C GLN A 149 -25.68 -9.39 -15.01
N PRO A 150 -24.60 -8.66 -14.78
CA PRO A 150 -23.84 -8.84 -13.54
C PRO A 150 -24.71 -8.41 -12.35
N LYS A 151 -24.66 -9.17 -11.26
CA LYS A 151 -25.20 -8.73 -9.99
C LYS A 151 -24.37 -7.54 -9.50
N VAL A 152 -24.99 -6.61 -8.80
CA VAL A 152 -24.24 -5.54 -8.13
C VAL A 152 -23.47 -6.19 -6.97
N PRO A 153 -22.14 -6.05 -6.91
CA PRO A 153 -21.37 -6.58 -5.78
C PRO A 153 -21.81 -5.91 -4.48
N ALA A 154 -21.87 -6.68 -3.41
CA ALA A 154 -22.04 -6.10 -2.07
C ALA A 154 -20.80 -5.26 -1.76
N ARG A 155 -21.00 -3.96 -1.62
CA ARG A 155 -19.94 -3.02 -1.24
C ARG A 155 -20.46 -2.05 -0.17
N TRP A 156 -19.57 -1.61 0.69
CA TRP A 156 -19.89 -0.66 1.78
C TRP A 156 -19.39 0.75 1.49
N PHE A 157 -18.59 0.94 0.45
CA PHE A 157 -18.11 2.24 -0.01
C PHE A 157 -18.97 2.73 -1.18
N ARG A 158 -19.06 4.05 -1.30
CA ARG A 158 -19.73 4.73 -2.41
C ARG A 158 -18.71 5.17 -3.46
N THR A 159 -19.13 5.16 -4.71
CA THR A 159 -18.32 5.68 -5.82
C THR A 159 -18.32 7.21 -5.84
N PRO A 160 -17.31 7.85 -6.47
CA PRO A 160 -17.34 9.28 -6.71
C PRO A 160 -18.62 9.74 -7.41
N ALA A 161 -19.13 8.98 -8.38
CA ALA A 161 -20.36 9.30 -9.10
C ALA A 161 -21.59 9.32 -8.17
N GLU A 162 -21.72 8.36 -7.26
CA GLU A 162 -22.80 8.31 -6.29
C GLU A 162 -22.75 9.48 -5.33
N ILE A 163 -21.59 9.85 -4.83
CA ILE A 163 -21.43 10.99 -3.93
C ILE A 163 -21.68 12.31 -4.68
N ARG A 164 -21.17 12.46 -5.90
CA ARG A 164 -21.46 13.66 -6.73
C ARG A 164 -22.95 13.85 -7.05
N ALA A 165 -23.75 12.79 -7.03
CA ALA A 165 -25.18 12.85 -7.24
C ALA A 165 -25.94 13.38 -6.01
N GLU A 166 -25.33 13.38 -4.85
CA GLU A 166 -25.90 13.97 -3.62
C GLU A 166 -25.83 15.52 -3.68
N THR A 167 -26.71 16.19 -2.96
CA THR A 167 -26.68 17.65 -2.86
C THR A 167 -25.75 18.06 -1.73
N HIS A 168 -24.72 18.83 -2.05
CA HIS A 168 -23.75 19.35 -1.08
C HIS A 168 -23.86 20.86 -0.93
N PRO A 169 -23.69 21.42 0.30
CA PRO A 169 -23.49 22.85 0.49
C PRO A 169 -22.24 23.33 -0.26
N LEU A 170 -22.28 24.54 -0.81
CA LEU A 170 -21.14 25.10 -1.57
C LEU A 170 -19.87 25.23 -0.71
N ASP A 171 -20.03 25.52 0.57
CA ASP A 171 -18.93 25.62 1.54
C ASP A 171 -18.50 24.27 2.13
N LYS A 172 -19.24 23.18 1.84
CA LYS A 172 -18.97 21.82 2.30
C LYS A 172 -18.96 20.82 1.12
N PRO A 173 -18.02 20.97 0.16
CA PRO A 173 -18.02 20.18 -1.06
C PRO A 173 -17.83 18.68 -0.85
N LEU A 174 -17.32 18.25 0.31
CA LEU A 174 -17.12 16.86 0.70
C LEU A 174 -18.11 16.38 1.77
N ALA A 175 -19.25 17.08 1.93
CA ALA A 175 -20.27 16.68 2.90
C ALA A 175 -20.69 15.22 2.67
N GLY A 176 -20.68 14.41 3.74
CA GLY A 176 -21.05 13.00 3.69
C GLY A 176 -19.95 12.04 3.19
N LEU A 177 -18.86 12.50 2.56
CA LEU A 177 -17.72 11.65 2.21
C LEU A 177 -17.02 11.12 3.47
N ARG A 178 -16.72 9.83 3.49
CA ARG A 178 -15.99 9.17 4.59
C ARG A 178 -14.57 8.88 4.14
N VAL A 179 -13.58 9.53 4.74
CA VAL A 179 -12.15 9.40 4.40
C VAL A 179 -11.38 8.79 5.56
N ALA A 180 -10.71 7.67 5.35
CA ALA A 180 -9.68 7.20 6.26
C ALA A 180 -8.32 7.74 5.81
N ILE A 181 -7.53 8.27 6.76
CA ILE A 181 -6.16 8.73 6.54
C ILE A 181 -5.23 7.77 7.28
N ASP A 182 -4.30 7.14 6.57
CA ASP A 182 -3.25 6.34 7.17
C ASP A 182 -1.88 7.01 6.99
N PRO A 183 -1.33 7.63 8.05
CA PRO A 183 0.04 8.13 8.03
C PRO A 183 1.01 6.95 7.93
N GLY A 184 1.66 6.77 6.78
CA GLY A 184 2.59 5.67 6.52
C GLY A 184 3.73 5.62 7.52
N HIS A 185 4.29 4.45 7.75
CA HIS A 185 5.32 4.13 8.74
C HIS A 185 4.90 4.42 10.21
N ILE A 186 5.72 4.08 11.18
CA ILE A 186 5.45 4.32 12.60
C ILE A 186 6.12 5.63 13.06
N GLY A 187 7.41 5.79 12.74
CA GLY A 187 8.19 6.95 13.15
C GLY A 187 8.78 6.83 14.57
N GLY A 188 9.25 7.94 15.12
CA GLY A 188 9.84 8.02 16.44
C GLY A 188 10.99 7.02 16.65
N LYS A 189 10.99 6.32 17.78
CA LYS A 189 11.99 5.29 18.12
C LYS A 189 12.01 4.10 17.16
N TRP A 190 10.93 3.89 16.39
CA TRP A 190 10.78 2.77 15.47
C TRP A 190 11.35 3.06 14.07
N ALA A 191 11.53 4.33 13.72
CA ALA A 191 11.92 4.75 12.37
C ALA A 191 13.26 4.15 11.90
N GLN A 192 14.20 3.89 12.82
CA GLN A 192 15.47 3.27 12.46
C GLN A 192 15.30 1.79 12.12
N MET A 193 14.46 1.07 12.86
CA MET A 193 14.13 -0.33 12.61
C MET A 193 13.41 -0.49 11.26
N GLU A 194 12.50 0.42 10.94
CA GLU A 194 11.80 0.46 9.65
C GLU A 194 12.71 0.90 8.48
N GLU A 195 13.97 1.28 8.74
CA GLU A 195 14.89 1.90 7.77
C GLU A 195 14.32 3.23 7.18
N ARG A 196 13.55 3.95 7.99
CA ARG A 196 12.88 5.22 7.62
C ARG A 196 13.36 6.42 8.43
N SER A 197 14.59 6.36 8.90
CA SER A 197 15.30 7.47 9.53
C SER A 197 16.50 7.84 8.68
N THR A 198 16.52 9.05 8.14
CA THR A 198 17.60 9.54 7.28
C THR A 198 18.23 10.79 7.85
N ARG A 199 19.56 10.84 7.90
CA ARG A 199 20.33 11.99 8.33
C ARG A 199 21.33 12.37 7.25
N TYR A 200 21.36 13.63 6.90
CA TYR A 200 22.39 14.21 6.04
C TYR A 200 23.34 15.07 6.85
N LYS A 201 24.59 15.20 6.39
CA LYS A 201 25.74 15.80 7.06
C LYS A 201 25.37 17.01 7.94
N GLY A 202 25.53 16.88 9.26
CA GLY A 202 25.40 17.96 10.23
C GLY A 202 23.97 18.38 10.60
N SER A 203 22.92 17.73 10.03
CA SER A 203 21.53 18.07 10.32
C SER A 203 20.83 17.07 11.24
N ALA A 204 19.64 17.44 11.75
CA ALA A 204 18.76 16.53 12.47
C ALA A 204 18.28 15.40 11.54
N PRO A 205 17.98 14.20 12.06
CA PRO A 205 17.36 13.15 11.26
C PRO A 205 15.93 13.56 10.86
N VAL A 206 15.53 13.16 9.67
CA VAL A 206 14.13 13.14 9.24
C VAL A 206 13.62 11.71 9.31
N GLN A 207 12.43 11.53 9.83
CA GLN A 207 11.79 10.23 10.05
C GLN A 207 10.45 10.24 9.34
N GLU A 208 10.30 9.41 8.32
CA GLU A 208 9.16 9.46 7.42
C GLU A 208 7.82 9.33 8.16
N GLY A 209 7.72 8.42 9.14
CA GLY A 209 6.49 8.25 9.91
C GLY A 209 6.07 9.49 10.73
N ASP A 210 7.03 10.29 11.19
CA ASP A 210 6.76 11.55 11.90
C ASP A 210 6.25 12.62 10.92
N LEU A 211 6.87 12.70 9.72
CA LEU A 211 6.49 13.65 8.69
C LEU A 211 5.08 13.38 8.18
N ASN A 212 4.76 12.12 7.93
CA ASN A 212 3.43 11.69 7.48
C ASN A 212 2.36 11.99 8.53
N LEU A 213 2.69 11.86 9.82
CA LEU A 213 1.78 12.19 10.91
C LEU A 213 1.46 13.69 10.99
N ILE A 214 2.44 14.58 10.73
CA ILE A 214 2.22 16.03 10.64
C ILE A 214 1.23 16.32 9.50
N THR A 215 1.49 15.79 8.31
CA THR A 215 0.61 15.96 7.14
C THR A 215 -0.80 15.45 7.42
N ALA A 216 -0.93 14.27 8.04
CA ALA A 216 -2.23 13.67 8.34
C ALA A 216 -3.08 14.53 9.29
N ARG A 217 -2.47 15.18 10.27
CA ARG A 217 -3.16 16.08 11.20
C ARG A 217 -3.71 17.34 10.50
N ILE A 218 -2.93 17.90 9.59
CA ILE A 218 -3.34 19.05 8.77
C ILE A 218 -4.46 18.63 7.83
N LEU A 219 -4.27 17.56 7.07
CA LEU A 219 -5.25 17.03 6.13
C LEU A 219 -6.57 16.67 6.82
N LYS A 220 -6.51 16.08 8.02
CA LYS A 220 -7.73 15.80 8.81
C LYS A 220 -8.57 17.05 9.01
N GLN A 221 -7.95 18.16 9.43
CA GLN A 221 -8.67 19.39 9.70
C GLN A 221 -9.26 19.97 8.41
N GLU A 222 -8.48 20.03 7.34
CA GLU A 222 -8.94 20.53 6.03
C GLU A 222 -10.14 19.74 5.51
N LEU A 223 -10.09 18.40 5.59
CA LEU A 223 -11.20 17.57 5.15
C LEU A 223 -12.46 17.74 6.00
N ILE A 224 -12.32 17.91 7.32
CA ILE A 224 -13.44 18.23 8.21
C ILE A 224 -14.04 19.59 7.85
N ASP A 225 -13.21 20.58 7.59
CA ASP A 225 -13.64 21.92 7.18
C ASP A 225 -14.35 21.90 5.83
N LEU A 226 -14.00 20.98 4.95
CA LEU A 226 -14.67 20.72 3.67
C LEU A 226 -15.95 19.84 3.81
N GLY A 227 -16.27 19.37 5.03
CA GLY A 227 -17.48 18.61 5.34
C GLY A 227 -17.36 17.11 5.38
N ALA A 228 -16.17 16.54 5.17
CA ALA A 228 -15.97 15.11 5.22
C ALA A 228 -15.99 14.57 6.67
N SER A 229 -16.38 13.30 6.81
CA SER A 229 -16.12 12.52 8.01
C SER A 229 -14.73 11.88 7.89
N VAL A 230 -13.88 12.06 8.89
CA VAL A 230 -12.47 11.66 8.81
C VAL A 230 -12.06 10.77 9.96
N TYR A 231 -11.40 9.65 9.63
CA TYR A 231 -10.75 8.76 10.59
C TYR A 231 -9.25 8.71 10.32
N VAL A 232 -8.43 9.03 11.32
CA VAL A 232 -6.98 8.87 11.24
C VAL A 232 -6.59 7.58 11.94
N VAL A 233 -5.98 6.66 11.20
CA VAL A 233 -5.67 5.30 11.67
C VAL A 233 -4.69 5.29 12.83
N ARG A 234 -3.76 6.25 12.81
CA ARG A 234 -2.70 6.44 13.81
C ARG A 234 -2.50 7.93 14.09
N ASP A 235 -2.52 8.32 15.36
CA ASP A 235 -2.36 9.72 15.81
C ASP A 235 -1.07 10.00 16.59
N SER A 236 -0.24 8.98 16.77
CA SER A 236 1.04 9.03 17.51
C SER A 236 2.13 8.25 16.78
N THR A 237 3.35 8.31 17.30
CA THR A 237 4.51 7.52 16.82
C THR A 237 4.63 6.16 17.52
N GLU A 238 3.58 5.69 18.17
CA GLU A 238 3.50 4.32 18.68
C GLU A 238 2.78 3.42 17.66
N PRO A 239 3.17 2.15 17.56
CA PRO A 239 2.54 1.20 16.65
C PRO A 239 1.09 0.94 17.03
N VAL A 240 0.28 0.67 16.02
CA VAL A 240 -1.14 0.34 16.15
C VAL A 240 -1.31 -1.09 16.64
N THR A 241 -0.44 -2.00 16.18
CA THR A 241 -0.46 -3.38 16.62
C THR A 241 -0.10 -3.52 18.12
N PRO A 242 -0.78 -4.41 18.87
CA PRO A 242 -0.44 -4.69 20.25
C PRO A 242 0.88 -5.45 20.40
N TYR A 243 1.36 -6.08 19.33
CA TYR A 243 2.60 -6.86 19.34
C TYR A 243 3.85 -6.00 19.30
N ARG A 244 4.99 -6.65 19.59
CA ARG A 244 6.34 -6.06 19.52
C ARG A 244 7.26 -7.00 18.72
N PRO A 245 8.44 -6.55 18.26
CA PRO A 245 9.34 -7.40 17.46
C PRO A 245 9.65 -8.75 18.11
N ASP A 246 9.84 -8.78 19.44
CA ASP A 246 10.17 -10.01 20.15
C ASP A 246 9.00 -11.01 20.14
N ASP A 247 7.76 -10.56 20.05
CA ASP A 247 6.58 -11.42 19.95
C ASP A 247 6.55 -12.19 18.61
N MET A 248 7.28 -11.71 17.59
CA MET A 248 7.37 -12.31 16.26
C MET A 248 8.50 -13.35 16.15
N LEU A 249 9.35 -13.51 17.16
CA LEU A 249 10.49 -14.45 17.12
C LEU A 249 10.11 -15.91 16.85
N PRO A 250 9.02 -16.46 17.44
CA PRO A 250 8.60 -17.83 17.16
C PRO A 250 8.25 -18.04 15.67
N GLU A 251 7.45 -17.13 15.08
CA GLU A 251 7.02 -17.22 13.70
C GLU A 251 8.19 -16.98 12.74
N ALA A 252 9.04 -15.99 13.03
CA ALA A 252 10.25 -15.73 12.26
C ALA A 252 11.16 -16.97 12.21
N ARG A 253 11.34 -17.66 13.33
CA ARG A 253 12.11 -18.90 13.39
C ARG A 253 11.49 -19.99 12.52
N ASP A 254 10.19 -20.21 12.66
CA ASP A 254 9.48 -21.26 11.92
C ASP A 254 9.55 -21.02 10.39
N LEU A 255 9.46 -19.76 9.97
CA LEU A 255 9.66 -19.36 8.58
C LEU A 255 11.09 -19.60 8.09
N LEU A 256 12.11 -19.28 8.90
CA LEU A 256 13.51 -19.56 8.54
C LEU A 256 13.78 -21.07 8.41
N VAL A 257 13.19 -21.88 9.29
CA VAL A 257 13.27 -23.33 9.20
C VAL A 257 12.57 -23.83 7.93
N ALA A 258 11.36 -23.39 7.67
CA ALA A 258 10.57 -23.83 6.51
C ALA A 258 11.26 -23.51 5.17
N ARG A 259 11.99 -22.41 5.10
CA ARG A 259 12.72 -21.96 3.90
C ARG A 259 14.08 -22.60 3.71
N SER A 260 14.57 -23.31 4.72
CA SER A 260 15.86 -23.98 4.62
C SER A 260 15.76 -25.25 3.79
N SER A 261 16.74 -25.50 2.93
CA SER A 261 16.91 -26.79 2.24
C SER A 261 17.08 -27.97 3.21
N HIS A 262 17.38 -27.70 4.47
CA HIS A 262 17.54 -28.67 5.55
C HIS A 262 16.36 -28.63 6.54
N ALA A 263 15.18 -28.22 6.12
CA ALA A 263 14.02 -28.03 7.01
C ALA A 263 13.72 -29.23 7.92
N THR A 264 13.84 -30.47 7.39
CA THR A 264 13.61 -31.69 8.15
C THR A 264 14.59 -31.85 9.32
N ASN A 265 15.88 -31.60 9.08
CA ASN A 265 16.91 -31.68 10.12
C ASN A 265 16.78 -30.56 11.14
N LEU A 266 16.44 -29.34 10.68
CA LEU A 266 16.26 -28.18 11.55
C LEU A 266 15.05 -28.31 12.48
N LYS A 267 13.98 -28.95 12.04
CA LYS A 267 12.80 -29.23 12.90
C LYS A 267 13.11 -30.06 14.15
N ALA A 268 14.19 -30.82 14.12
CA ALA A 268 14.64 -31.61 15.26
C ALA A 268 15.52 -30.84 16.25
N ILE A 269 15.92 -29.59 15.91
CA ILE A 269 16.78 -28.75 16.76
C ILE A 269 15.89 -27.95 17.74
N PRO A 270 16.24 -27.93 19.03
CA PRO A 270 15.54 -27.12 20.02
C PRO A 270 15.49 -25.61 19.66
N PRO A 271 14.39 -24.91 19.99
CA PRO A 271 14.16 -23.51 19.60
C PRO A 271 15.28 -22.56 20.03
N ASP A 272 15.83 -22.71 21.23
CA ASP A 272 16.94 -21.91 21.75
C ASP A 272 18.21 -22.03 20.90
N LYS A 273 18.53 -23.23 20.44
CA LYS A 273 19.66 -23.47 19.55
C LYS A 273 19.40 -22.91 18.14
N LEU A 274 18.17 -23.01 17.63
CA LEU A 274 17.79 -22.38 16.36
C LEU A 274 17.85 -20.85 16.46
N ASN A 275 17.45 -20.26 17.58
CA ASN A 275 17.55 -18.84 17.80
C ASN A 275 19.01 -18.35 17.75
N LEU A 276 19.95 -19.12 18.30
CA LEU A 276 21.36 -18.81 18.24
C LEU A 276 21.90 -18.95 16.81
N LEU A 277 21.52 -20.03 16.11
CA LEU A 277 21.93 -20.32 14.73
C LEU A 277 21.49 -19.23 13.75
N PHE A 278 20.28 -18.72 13.91
CA PHE A 278 19.70 -17.70 13.02
C PHE A 278 19.84 -16.28 13.55
N SER A 279 20.48 -16.03 14.66
CA SER A 279 20.44 -14.81 15.49
C SER A 279 20.14 -13.49 14.73
N THR A 280 21.01 -13.05 13.83
CA THR A 280 20.83 -11.79 13.07
C THR A 280 19.64 -11.87 12.12
N ARG A 281 19.48 -12.96 11.38
CA ARG A 281 18.37 -13.15 10.43
C ARG A 281 17.03 -13.26 11.16
N LEU A 282 17.02 -13.95 12.28
CA LEU A 282 15.84 -14.11 13.12
C LEU A 282 15.32 -12.76 13.61
N LYS A 283 16.23 -11.92 14.16
CA LYS A 283 15.87 -10.58 14.61
C LYS A 283 15.32 -9.72 13.48
N SER A 284 16.03 -9.62 12.35
CA SER A 284 15.58 -8.81 11.22
C SER A 284 14.25 -9.31 10.62
N LEU A 285 14.02 -10.63 10.60
CA LEU A 285 12.74 -11.17 10.16
C LEU A 285 11.62 -10.89 11.17
N ALA A 286 11.87 -10.99 12.46
CA ALA A 286 10.90 -10.64 13.49
C ALA A 286 10.52 -9.15 13.44
N GLU A 287 11.48 -8.25 13.26
CA GLU A 287 11.26 -6.82 13.04
C GLU A 287 10.40 -6.60 11.77
N PHE A 288 10.72 -7.27 10.66
CA PHE A 288 9.93 -7.21 9.43
C PHE A 288 8.49 -7.67 9.65
N LEU A 289 8.27 -8.81 10.31
CA LEU A 289 6.94 -9.32 10.65
C LEU A 289 6.16 -8.34 11.49
N PHE A 290 6.81 -7.69 12.43
CA PHE A 290 6.20 -6.67 13.26
C PHE A 290 5.71 -5.48 12.44
N TYR A 291 6.61 -4.74 11.78
CA TYR A 291 6.24 -3.45 11.19
C TYR A 291 5.60 -3.55 9.80
N ARG A 292 5.89 -4.61 9.03
CA ARG A 292 5.32 -4.80 7.68
C ARG A 292 4.05 -5.63 7.68
N CYS A 293 3.97 -6.55 8.62
CA CYS A 293 2.90 -7.51 8.62
C CYS A 293 1.87 -7.17 9.68
N SER A 294 2.24 -7.32 10.94
CA SER A 294 1.33 -7.13 12.07
C SER A 294 0.80 -5.69 12.15
N GLU A 295 1.66 -4.69 11.95
CA GLU A 295 1.27 -3.28 12.00
C GLU A 295 0.28 -2.92 10.89
N ILE A 296 0.57 -3.28 9.63
CA ILE A 296 -0.30 -2.93 8.51
C ILE A 296 -1.63 -3.69 8.59
N HIS A 297 -1.59 -4.95 8.99
CA HIS A 297 -2.80 -5.74 9.23
C HIS A 297 -3.71 -5.11 10.30
N GLU A 298 -3.14 -4.68 11.42
CA GLU A 298 -3.91 -4.05 12.50
C GLU A 298 -4.47 -2.67 12.09
N ARG A 299 -3.76 -1.91 11.24
CA ARG A 299 -4.29 -0.68 10.65
C ARG A 299 -5.53 -0.97 9.79
N GLY A 300 -5.47 -2.01 8.96
CA GLY A 300 -6.63 -2.48 8.19
C GLY A 300 -7.80 -2.89 9.09
N ASN A 301 -7.54 -3.62 10.17
CA ASN A 301 -8.56 -3.98 11.15
C ASN A 301 -9.20 -2.75 11.80
N ARG A 302 -8.42 -1.74 12.17
CA ARG A 302 -8.96 -0.48 12.74
C ARG A 302 -9.85 0.27 11.75
N ILE A 303 -9.45 0.35 10.49
CA ILE A 303 -10.27 0.96 9.44
C ILE A 303 -11.59 0.22 9.34
N ARG A 304 -11.55 -1.09 9.15
CA ARG A 304 -12.72 -1.95 8.99
C ARG A 304 -13.68 -1.87 10.18
N ASN A 305 -13.15 -1.97 11.40
CA ASN A 305 -13.97 -2.12 12.60
C ASN A 305 -14.51 -0.78 13.12
N ASN A 306 -13.82 0.35 12.83
CA ASN A 306 -14.14 1.61 13.47
C ASN A 306 -14.78 2.64 12.51
N PHE A 307 -14.61 2.51 11.20
CA PHE A 307 -14.99 3.63 10.34
C PHE A 307 -15.69 3.29 9.02
N VAL A 308 -15.29 2.24 8.29
CA VAL A 308 -15.88 1.88 7.00
C VAL A 308 -15.85 3.04 5.98
N PRO A 309 -14.68 3.44 5.46
CA PRO A 309 -14.53 4.60 4.59
C PRO A 309 -15.07 4.39 3.16
N ASP A 310 -15.35 5.48 2.45
CA ASP A 310 -15.55 5.47 1.00
C ASP A 310 -14.21 5.44 0.25
N ILE A 311 -13.17 6.03 0.87
CA ILE A 311 -11.80 6.02 0.36
C ILE A 311 -10.81 6.03 1.51
N THR A 312 -9.73 5.26 1.38
CA THR A 312 -8.57 5.35 2.26
C THR A 312 -7.41 6.02 1.51
N VAL A 313 -6.82 7.04 2.11
CA VAL A 313 -5.62 7.71 1.59
C VAL A 313 -4.45 7.40 2.51
N THR A 314 -3.43 6.74 1.98
CA THR A 314 -2.18 6.50 2.71
C THR A 314 -1.14 7.54 2.33
N LEU A 315 -0.44 8.09 3.32
CA LEU A 315 0.51 9.18 3.14
C LEU A 315 1.94 8.68 3.30
N TYR A 316 2.78 8.93 2.28
CA TYR A 316 4.20 8.62 2.26
C TYR A 316 5.00 9.76 1.65
N ILE A 317 6.31 9.75 1.79
CA ILE A 317 7.24 10.63 1.10
C ILE A 317 8.38 9.77 0.55
N ASP A 318 8.58 9.80 -0.77
CA ASP A 318 9.56 8.96 -1.44
C ASP A 318 11.02 9.40 -1.17
N ALA A 319 11.95 8.58 -1.57
CA ALA A 319 13.37 8.90 -1.60
C ALA A 319 14.04 8.24 -2.81
N THR A 320 14.69 9.01 -3.67
CA THR A 320 15.49 8.41 -4.74
C THR A 320 16.74 7.73 -4.17
N PRO A 321 17.15 6.57 -4.69
CA PRO A 321 18.44 5.98 -4.38
C PRO A 321 19.54 6.97 -4.79
N SER A 322 20.14 7.63 -3.83
CA SER A 322 21.34 8.42 -4.10
C SER A 322 22.51 7.46 -4.35
N SER A 323 23.43 7.84 -5.22
CA SER A 323 24.69 7.14 -5.47
C SER A 323 25.62 7.18 -4.25
N GLY A 324 25.15 6.59 -3.15
CA GLY A 324 25.80 6.56 -1.84
C GLY A 324 24.86 7.01 -0.72
N ARG A 325 24.81 6.26 0.39
CA ARG A 325 24.05 6.61 1.59
C ARG A 325 24.48 8.00 2.11
N GLY A 326 23.50 8.86 2.40
CA GLY A 326 23.76 10.16 3.03
C GLY A 326 24.07 11.31 2.07
N ARG A 327 23.70 11.24 0.79
CA ARG A 327 23.80 12.36 -0.14
C ARG A 327 22.44 12.91 -0.53
N LEU A 328 22.36 14.23 -0.56
CA LEU A 328 21.22 14.93 -1.16
C LEU A 328 21.32 14.90 -2.69
N THR A 329 20.18 14.98 -3.36
CA THR A 329 20.05 15.00 -4.83
C THR A 329 19.31 16.23 -5.30
N SER A 330 19.45 16.57 -6.58
CA SER A 330 18.61 17.56 -7.25
C SER A 330 17.33 16.94 -7.82
N ALA A 331 17.26 15.61 -7.95
CA ALA A 331 16.07 14.93 -8.43
C ALA A 331 14.89 15.11 -7.47
N ASN A 332 13.69 15.29 -8.05
CA ASN A 332 12.43 15.36 -7.34
C ASN A 332 11.30 14.93 -8.27
N ALA A 333 10.31 14.21 -7.77
CA ALA A 333 9.20 13.72 -8.59
C ALA A 333 7.99 13.39 -7.70
N ASN A 334 6.85 13.14 -8.33
CA ASN A 334 5.63 12.66 -7.67
C ASN A 334 5.27 11.25 -8.19
N ILE A 335 4.69 10.44 -7.32
CA ILE A 335 4.11 9.15 -7.68
C ILE A 335 2.91 8.83 -6.79
N PHE A 336 1.94 8.13 -7.37
CA PHE A 336 0.71 7.70 -6.69
C PHE A 336 0.47 6.24 -7.03
N PHE A 337 0.21 5.43 -5.99
CA PHE A 337 0.00 4.01 -6.19
C PHE A 337 -1.45 3.62 -5.92
N VAL A 338 -1.92 2.68 -6.74
CA VAL A 338 -3.17 1.96 -6.56
C VAL A 338 -2.91 0.47 -6.45
N GLY A 339 -3.89 -0.31 -6.00
CA GLY A 339 -3.79 -1.75 -5.85
C GLY A 339 -3.60 -2.48 -7.18
N GLY A 340 -2.76 -3.52 -7.19
CA GLY A 340 -2.54 -4.37 -8.36
C GLY A 340 -1.08 -4.73 -8.62
N SER A 341 -0.80 -5.21 -9.81
CA SER A 341 0.55 -5.56 -10.31
C SER A 341 1.31 -6.53 -9.40
N TYR A 342 0.65 -7.66 -9.08
CA TYR A 342 1.29 -8.75 -8.36
C TYR A 342 2.40 -9.38 -9.21
N THR A 343 3.57 -9.58 -8.63
CA THR A 343 4.69 -10.23 -9.29
C THR A 343 4.42 -11.73 -9.50
N LYS A 344 5.22 -12.38 -10.36
CA LYS A 344 5.08 -13.84 -10.57
C LYS A 344 5.29 -14.63 -9.29
N THR A 345 6.21 -14.19 -8.42
CA THR A 345 6.48 -14.85 -7.14
C THR A 345 5.29 -14.67 -6.18
N GLU A 346 4.69 -13.48 -6.14
CA GLU A 346 3.51 -13.22 -5.34
C GLU A 346 2.32 -14.04 -5.81
N MET A 347 2.08 -14.12 -7.11
CA MET A 347 1.00 -14.94 -7.68
C MET A 347 1.21 -16.46 -7.53
N ALA A 348 2.39 -16.90 -7.13
CA ALA A 348 2.63 -18.30 -6.73
C ALA A 348 2.16 -18.59 -5.29
N ASP A 349 1.87 -17.59 -4.49
CA ASP A 349 1.38 -17.72 -3.12
C ASP A 349 -0.16 -17.75 -3.10
N PRO A 350 -0.81 -18.78 -2.51
CA PRO A 350 -2.26 -18.90 -2.48
C PRO A 350 -2.99 -17.74 -1.78
N GLU A 351 -2.38 -17.14 -0.76
CA GLU A 351 -2.97 -15.98 -0.08
C GLU A 351 -2.91 -14.74 -0.98
N MET A 352 -1.84 -14.54 -1.73
CA MET A 352 -1.73 -13.44 -2.69
C MET A 352 -2.72 -13.61 -3.86
N GLN A 353 -2.92 -14.84 -4.34
CA GLN A 353 -3.98 -15.15 -5.30
C GLN A 353 -5.36 -14.76 -4.76
N ARG A 354 -5.66 -15.17 -3.54
CA ARG A 354 -6.92 -14.84 -2.87
C ARG A 354 -7.10 -13.31 -2.73
N ARG A 355 -6.06 -12.59 -2.33
CA ARG A 355 -6.09 -11.13 -2.21
C ARG A 355 -6.32 -10.45 -3.56
N ALA A 356 -5.62 -10.90 -4.61
CA ALA A 356 -5.80 -10.36 -5.95
C ALA A 356 -7.24 -10.55 -6.46
N VAL A 357 -7.79 -11.77 -6.28
CA VAL A 357 -9.18 -12.07 -6.65
C VAL A 357 -10.16 -11.26 -5.82
N TYR A 358 -9.94 -11.14 -4.51
CA TYR A 358 -10.77 -10.32 -3.63
C TYR A 358 -10.81 -8.86 -4.08
N LYS A 359 -9.66 -8.23 -4.29
CA LYS A 359 -9.58 -6.83 -4.74
C LYS A 359 -10.23 -6.61 -6.11
N LEU A 360 -10.13 -7.60 -7.01
CA LEU A 360 -10.83 -7.56 -8.28
C LEU A 360 -12.36 -7.57 -8.08
N LEU A 361 -12.85 -8.47 -7.23
CA LEU A 361 -14.28 -8.66 -6.99
C LEU A 361 -14.90 -7.53 -6.16
N GLU A 362 -14.14 -6.96 -5.24
CA GLU A 362 -14.54 -5.79 -4.44
C GLU A 362 -14.85 -4.57 -5.34
N GLY A 363 -14.15 -4.43 -6.48
CA GLY A 363 -14.49 -3.45 -7.51
C GLY A 363 -14.05 -2.01 -7.18
N GLY A 364 -13.01 -1.82 -6.36
CA GLY A 364 -12.47 -0.51 -5.99
C GLY A 364 -11.51 0.11 -7.01
N SER A 365 -10.99 -0.67 -7.96
CA SER A 365 -9.87 -0.28 -8.82
C SER A 365 -10.12 0.94 -9.69
N GLU A 366 -11.34 1.11 -10.23
CA GLU A 366 -11.71 2.27 -11.03
C GLU A 366 -11.77 3.54 -10.18
N ILE A 367 -12.27 3.42 -8.94
CA ILE A 367 -12.30 4.52 -7.97
C ILE A 367 -10.88 4.92 -7.58
N GLU A 368 -10.02 3.94 -7.31
CA GLU A 368 -8.61 4.19 -6.99
C GLU A 368 -7.92 4.95 -8.13
N ALA A 369 -8.13 4.53 -9.38
CA ALA A 369 -7.55 5.19 -10.56
C ALA A 369 -8.07 6.62 -10.74
N GLU A 370 -9.40 6.86 -10.63
CA GLU A 370 -10.02 8.18 -10.73
C GLU A 370 -9.47 9.12 -9.65
N VAL A 371 -9.55 8.71 -8.39
CA VAL A 371 -9.14 9.54 -7.25
C VAL A 371 -7.63 9.82 -7.26
N ALA A 372 -6.80 8.80 -7.54
CA ALA A 372 -5.35 8.99 -7.67
C ALA A 372 -4.99 9.92 -8.82
N GLY A 373 -5.70 9.82 -9.96
CA GLY A 373 -5.53 10.71 -11.12
C GLY A 373 -5.85 12.16 -10.80
N ASP A 374 -6.93 12.40 -10.06
CA ASP A 374 -7.33 13.75 -9.65
C ASP A 374 -6.36 14.34 -8.62
N ILE A 375 -5.93 13.58 -7.63
CA ILE A 375 -4.89 14.01 -6.68
C ILE A 375 -3.58 14.31 -7.44
N ALA A 376 -3.14 13.43 -8.34
CA ALA A 376 -1.93 13.61 -9.13
C ALA A 376 -1.99 14.90 -9.98
N SER A 377 -3.14 15.21 -10.57
CA SER A 377 -3.31 16.41 -11.36
C SER A 377 -3.16 17.69 -10.53
N VAL A 378 -3.66 17.72 -9.31
CA VAL A 378 -3.50 18.85 -8.38
C VAL A 378 -2.04 19.01 -7.98
N PHE A 379 -1.36 17.91 -7.60
CA PHE A 379 0.07 17.95 -7.31
C PHE A 379 0.90 18.48 -8.49
N THR A 380 0.60 18.03 -9.69
CA THR A 380 1.31 18.49 -10.90
C THR A 380 1.14 19.99 -11.11
N GLN A 381 -0.08 20.51 -10.95
CA GLN A 381 -0.36 21.94 -11.09
C GLN A 381 0.32 22.79 -10.01
N LYS A 382 0.32 22.32 -8.76
CA LYS A 382 0.88 23.04 -7.61
C LYS A 382 2.41 23.03 -7.59
N THR A 383 3.02 21.87 -7.85
CA THR A 383 4.45 21.66 -7.67
C THR A 383 5.26 21.78 -8.94
N GLY A 384 4.66 21.53 -10.10
CA GLY A 384 5.35 21.41 -11.39
C GLY A 384 6.28 20.21 -11.51
N LEU A 385 6.21 19.25 -10.53
CA LEU A 385 7.06 18.07 -10.55
C LEU A 385 6.54 17.02 -11.52
N GLY A 386 7.47 16.39 -12.25
CA GLY A 386 7.18 15.26 -13.12
C GLY A 386 6.92 13.96 -12.37
N PRO A 387 6.44 12.92 -13.08
CA PRO A 387 6.26 11.59 -12.49
C PRO A 387 7.58 10.85 -12.31
N VAL A 388 7.62 9.91 -11.39
CA VAL A 388 8.71 8.93 -11.29
C VAL A 388 8.69 8.04 -12.54
N GLN A 389 9.86 7.83 -13.15
CA GLN A 389 10.01 6.99 -14.33
C GLN A 389 10.44 5.56 -13.93
N TYR A 390 9.54 4.60 -14.09
CA TYR A 390 9.81 3.20 -13.73
C TYR A 390 10.46 2.39 -14.84
N GLY A 391 10.39 2.85 -16.10
CA GLY A 391 10.87 2.06 -17.23
C GLY A 391 10.17 0.68 -17.32
N ASN A 392 10.95 -0.34 -17.68
CA ASN A 392 10.47 -1.72 -17.72
C ASN A 392 10.50 -2.35 -16.30
N SER A 393 9.55 -2.00 -15.46
CA SER A 393 9.45 -2.53 -14.11
C SER A 393 8.84 -3.94 -14.11
N SER A 394 9.36 -4.79 -13.23
CA SER A 394 8.80 -6.11 -12.93
C SER A 394 7.78 -6.08 -11.77
N THR A 395 7.51 -4.90 -11.21
CA THR A 395 6.65 -4.74 -10.02
C THR A 395 5.56 -3.69 -10.19
N THR A 396 5.59 -2.89 -11.26
CA THR A 396 4.64 -1.79 -11.46
C THR A 396 4.04 -1.81 -12.86
N ARG A 397 2.81 -1.29 -12.99
CA ARG A 397 2.12 -1.06 -14.27
C ARG A 397 1.42 0.29 -14.25
N SER A 398 1.45 1.01 -15.38
CA SER A 398 0.59 2.17 -15.60
C SER A 398 -0.86 1.72 -15.63
N VAL A 399 -1.76 2.47 -14.99
CA VAL A 399 -3.20 2.15 -14.87
C VAL A 399 -4.06 3.07 -15.70
N ILE A 400 -3.62 4.33 -15.87
CA ILE A 400 -4.36 5.35 -16.62
C ILE A 400 -3.57 5.63 -17.90
N PRO A 401 -4.19 5.46 -19.07
CA PRO A 401 -3.54 5.83 -20.32
C PRO A 401 -3.03 7.29 -20.27
N ASP A 402 -1.83 7.51 -20.76
CA ASP A 402 -1.17 8.83 -20.82
C ASP A 402 -0.95 9.55 -19.47
N ASN A 403 -1.15 8.85 -18.35
CA ASN A 403 -0.87 9.37 -17.01
C ASN A 403 0.19 8.52 -16.29
N SER A 404 1.44 8.93 -16.38
CA SER A 404 2.57 8.24 -15.73
C SER A 404 2.69 8.50 -14.23
N TYR A 405 1.83 9.33 -13.64
CA TYR A 405 1.85 9.61 -12.20
C TYR A 405 1.16 8.51 -11.38
N VAL A 406 0.23 7.77 -11.99
CA VAL A 406 -0.54 6.72 -11.31
C VAL A 406 -0.12 5.35 -11.82
N VAL A 407 0.37 4.53 -10.91
CA VAL A 407 0.82 3.16 -11.22
C VAL A 407 0.24 2.15 -10.25
N ALA A 408 -0.08 0.97 -10.75
CA ALA A 408 -0.43 -0.17 -9.91
C ALA A 408 0.82 -0.81 -9.32
N ARG A 409 0.72 -1.17 -8.03
CA ARG A 409 1.73 -1.91 -7.30
C ARG A 409 1.09 -2.71 -6.17
N ASN A 410 1.58 -3.92 -5.90
CA ASN A 410 1.12 -4.72 -4.77
C ASN A 410 1.73 -4.21 -3.45
N LEU A 411 1.26 -3.05 -2.97
CA LEU A 411 1.64 -2.54 -1.67
C LEU A 411 0.82 -3.21 -0.56
N ALA A 412 1.41 -3.34 0.63
CA ALA A 412 0.75 -4.00 1.74
C ALA A 412 -0.57 -3.30 2.13
N ALA A 413 -0.59 -1.97 2.22
CA ALA A 413 -1.81 -1.21 2.52
C ALA A 413 -2.91 -1.42 1.45
N ASN A 414 -2.56 -1.36 0.16
CA ASN A 414 -3.53 -1.53 -0.93
C ASN A 414 -4.20 -2.91 -0.93
N ARG A 415 -3.50 -3.98 -0.50
CA ARG A 415 -4.08 -5.32 -0.46
C ARG A 415 -4.75 -5.68 0.88
N GLU A 416 -4.28 -5.07 2.00
CA GLU A 416 -4.78 -5.39 3.35
C GLU A 416 -5.98 -4.56 3.77
N TYR A 417 -6.10 -3.33 3.24
CA TYR A 417 -7.23 -2.47 3.57
C TYR A 417 -8.39 -2.73 2.62
N ASP A 418 -9.57 -2.74 3.18
CA ASP A 418 -10.79 -2.96 2.42
C ASP A 418 -11.27 -1.69 1.75
N GLY A 419 -11.97 -1.85 0.64
CA GLY A 419 -12.41 -0.75 -0.20
C GLY A 419 -11.28 -0.11 -1.01
N PRO A 420 -11.56 1.04 -1.65
CA PRO A 420 -10.59 1.76 -2.45
C PRO A 420 -9.46 2.36 -1.60
N VAL A 421 -8.21 2.18 -2.03
CA VAL A 421 -7.01 2.68 -1.35
C VAL A 421 -6.10 3.41 -2.33
N VAL A 422 -5.86 4.68 -2.08
CA VAL A 422 -4.88 5.48 -2.83
C VAL A 422 -3.67 5.75 -1.96
N CYS A 423 -2.50 5.35 -2.43
CA CYS A 423 -1.24 5.66 -1.78
C CYS A 423 -0.60 6.88 -2.46
N THR A 424 -0.39 7.93 -1.68
CA THR A 424 0.26 9.17 -2.15
C THR A 424 1.71 9.18 -1.69
N GLU A 425 2.63 9.40 -2.62
CA GLU A 425 4.06 9.38 -2.36
C GLU A 425 4.76 10.51 -3.14
N PRO A 426 4.37 11.78 -2.88
CA PRO A 426 4.97 12.92 -3.52
C PRO A 426 6.35 13.23 -2.94
N TYR A 427 7.16 13.95 -3.73
CA TYR A 427 8.49 14.45 -3.38
C TYR A 427 9.52 13.34 -3.13
N PHE A 428 10.80 13.74 -3.20
CA PHE A 428 11.90 12.94 -2.68
C PHE A 428 12.48 13.61 -1.44
N MET A 429 12.33 12.96 -0.27
CA MET A 429 12.81 13.51 1.01
C MET A 429 14.32 13.81 1.00
N ASN A 430 15.09 13.17 0.12
CA ASN A 430 16.51 13.42 -0.10
C ASN A 430 16.80 14.45 -1.22
N ASN A 431 15.78 15.16 -1.73
CA ASN A 431 16.02 16.34 -2.57
C ASN A 431 16.53 17.52 -1.73
N ASN A 432 17.48 18.29 -2.26
CA ASN A 432 18.11 19.41 -1.54
C ASN A 432 17.11 20.42 -0.96
N VAL A 433 16.08 20.80 -1.72
CA VAL A 433 15.08 21.79 -1.30
C VAL A 433 14.04 21.15 -0.40
N VAL A 434 13.53 19.96 -0.78
CA VAL A 434 12.56 19.21 0.02
C VAL A 434 13.10 18.93 1.42
N TYR A 435 14.34 18.47 1.53
CA TYR A 435 14.97 18.20 2.82
C TYR A 435 15.01 19.43 3.73
N GLN A 436 15.36 20.61 3.19
CA GLN A 436 15.36 21.86 3.96
C GLN A 436 13.93 22.25 4.40
N ARG A 437 12.93 22.07 3.52
CA ARG A 437 11.52 22.32 3.83
C ARG A 437 10.99 21.37 4.92
N LEU A 438 11.39 20.08 4.90
CA LEU A 438 11.06 19.11 5.94
C LEU A 438 11.66 19.49 7.30
N LEU A 439 12.94 19.91 7.32
CA LEU A 439 13.61 20.37 8.55
C LEU A 439 13.00 21.66 9.12
N ALA A 440 12.38 22.49 8.28
CA ALA A 440 11.73 23.72 8.73
C ALA A 440 10.45 23.47 9.55
N GLY A 441 9.92 22.24 9.54
CA GLY A 441 8.67 21.89 10.20
C GLY A 441 7.45 22.52 9.54
N ASP A 442 6.31 22.48 10.24
CA ASP A 442 5.12 23.21 9.82
C ASP A 442 5.20 24.69 10.21
N TYR A 443 4.69 25.57 9.34
CA TYR A 443 4.66 27.03 9.56
C TYR A 443 3.56 27.70 8.73
N ASP A 444 3.13 28.87 9.21
CA ASP A 444 2.21 29.75 8.49
C ASP A 444 2.95 30.64 7.49
N GLY A 445 2.26 30.98 6.39
CA GLY A 445 2.76 31.85 5.34
C GLY A 445 3.83 31.18 4.48
N VAL A 446 4.83 31.96 4.05
CA VAL A 446 5.88 31.50 3.15
C VAL A 446 7.28 31.68 3.72
N ARG A 447 8.18 30.77 3.38
CA ARG A 447 9.62 30.86 3.69
C ARG A 447 10.44 30.65 2.40
N LYS A 448 11.62 31.26 2.37
CA LYS A 448 12.49 31.21 1.20
C LYS A 448 13.48 30.05 1.30
N PHE A 449 13.43 29.15 0.31
CA PHE A 449 14.39 28.06 0.13
C PHE A 449 15.00 28.15 -1.26
N ASN A 450 16.32 28.14 -1.36
CA ASN A 450 17.05 28.27 -2.62
C ASN A 450 16.54 29.43 -3.51
N GLY A 451 16.25 30.57 -2.89
CA GLY A 451 15.81 31.78 -3.58
C GLY A 451 14.34 31.85 -4.00
N LYS A 452 13.56 30.78 -3.80
CA LYS A 452 12.12 30.69 -4.13
C LYS A 452 11.29 30.62 -2.85
N ASP A 453 10.11 31.24 -2.87
CA ASP A 453 9.17 31.22 -1.76
C ASP A 453 8.31 29.96 -1.78
N TYR A 454 8.12 29.34 -0.60
CA TYR A 454 7.33 28.13 -0.41
C TYR A 454 6.48 28.22 0.86
N SER A 455 5.26 27.72 0.81
CA SER A 455 4.50 27.36 1.99
C SER A 455 5.11 26.15 2.72
N SER A 456 4.62 25.83 3.91
CA SER A 456 4.97 24.58 4.58
C SER A 456 4.73 23.39 3.63
N ILE A 457 5.70 22.49 3.54
CA ILE A 457 5.57 21.31 2.66
C ILE A 457 4.44 20.39 3.12
N PHE A 458 4.17 20.35 4.42
CA PHE A 458 3.10 19.55 5.00
C PHE A 458 1.72 20.09 4.63
N ARG A 459 1.57 21.42 4.62
CA ARG A 459 0.34 22.08 4.17
C ARG A 459 0.16 21.96 2.65
N GLU A 460 1.23 22.17 1.88
CA GLU A 460 1.19 21.97 0.42
C GLU A 460 0.76 20.53 0.08
N TYR A 461 1.25 19.54 0.84
CA TYR A 461 0.86 18.16 0.68
C TYR A 461 -0.61 17.94 1.04
N ALA A 462 -1.04 18.39 2.21
CA ALA A 462 -2.42 18.26 2.68
C ALA A 462 -3.40 18.95 1.72
N ASP A 463 -3.16 20.22 1.36
CA ASP A 463 -3.92 20.98 0.36
C ASP A 463 -4.08 20.19 -0.95
N CYS A 464 -2.99 19.63 -1.48
CA CYS A 464 -3.05 18.88 -2.74
C CYS A 464 -3.95 17.65 -2.65
N VAL A 465 -3.88 16.90 -1.54
CA VAL A 465 -4.76 15.74 -1.33
C VAL A 465 -6.21 16.18 -1.15
N ALA A 466 -6.46 17.18 -0.31
CA ALA A 466 -7.81 17.68 -0.05
C ALA A 466 -8.47 18.20 -1.35
N LEU A 467 -7.76 19.02 -2.13
CA LEU A 467 -8.26 19.54 -3.41
C LEU A 467 -8.45 18.42 -4.45
N GLY A 468 -7.60 17.40 -4.45
CA GLY A 468 -7.76 16.22 -5.29
C GLY A 468 -9.03 15.45 -4.94
N LEU A 469 -9.34 15.28 -3.66
CA LEU A 469 -10.60 14.67 -3.21
C LEU A 469 -11.81 15.55 -3.56
N VAL A 470 -11.72 16.87 -3.42
CA VAL A 470 -12.77 17.79 -3.90
C VAL A 470 -13.02 17.60 -5.38
N LYS A 471 -11.94 17.53 -6.18
CA LYS A 471 -12.06 17.31 -7.63
C LYS A 471 -12.73 15.99 -7.97
N ALA A 472 -12.41 14.91 -7.25
CA ALA A 472 -12.97 13.58 -7.47
C ALA A 472 -14.44 13.47 -7.01
N TYR A 473 -14.79 14.04 -5.86
CA TYR A 473 -16.07 13.77 -5.19
C TYR A 473 -17.10 14.90 -5.26
N SER A 474 -16.70 16.12 -5.73
CA SER A 474 -17.64 17.24 -5.84
C SER A 474 -18.25 17.36 -7.22
N SER A 475 -19.43 17.95 -7.32
CA SER A 475 -20.04 18.23 -8.61
C SER A 475 -19.26 19.34 -9.35
N PRO A 476 -19.23 19.33 -10.71
CA PRO A 476 -18.54 20.34 -11.50
C PRO A 476 -18.97 21.78 -11.21
N THR A 477 -20.23 21.97 -10.77
CA THR A 477 -20.77 23.29 -10.43
C THR A 477 -20.06 23.91 -9.22
N ILE A 478 -19.70 23.09 -8.23
CA ILE A 478 -18.99 23.53 -7.02
C ILE A 478 -17.53 23.89 -7.36
N ILE A 479 -16.88 23.07 -8.19
CA ILE A 479 -15.49 23.30 -8.61
C ILE A 479 -15.34 24.65 -9.34
N ALA A 480 -16.28 25.03 -10.21
CA ALA A 480 -16.27 26.29 -10.93
C ALA A 480 -16.43 27.52 -9.99
N GLY A 481 -17.14 27.36 -8.86
CA GLY A 481 -17.31 28.40 -7.84
C GLY A 481 -16.06 28.66 -7.00
N THR A 482 -15.27 27.63 -6.71
CA THR A 482 -14.04 27.73 -5.88
C THR A 482 -12.86 28.36 -6.62
N THR A 483 -12.83 28.28 -7.94
CA THR A 483 -11.76 28.92 -8.77
C THR A 483 -11.93 30.42 -8.94
N ASN A 484 -13.12 30.98 -8.63
CA ASN A 484 -13.41 32.41 -8.83
C ASN A 484 -13.23 33.30 -7.57
N THR A 485 -12.85 32.74 -6.42
CA THR A 485 -12.72 33.51 -5.17
C THR A 485 -11.32 34.06 -4.88
N GLY A 486 -10.41 34.04 -5.83
CA GLY A 486 -8.97 34.37 -5.65
C GLY A 486 -8.47 35.62 -6.36
N THR A 487 -9.21 36.78 -6.34
CA THR A 487 -8.56 38.07 -6.59
C THR A 487 -9.27 39.17 -5.78
N PRO A 488 -8.65 39.73 -4.73
CA PRO A 488 -9.16 40.96 -4.14
C PRO A 488 -9.04 42.08 -5.16
N ALA A 489 -10.14 42.69 -5.51
CA ALA A 489 -10.19 43.91 -6.34
C ALA A 489 -9.28 44.99 -5.72
N ALA A 490 -8.29 45.43 -6.47
CA ALA A 490 -7.48 46.61 -6.11
C ALA A 490 -8.38 47.79 -5.96
N GLY A 491 -8.48 48.29 -4.70
CA GLY A 491 -9.26 49.49 -4.37
C GLY A 491 -8.81 50.71 -5.17
N GLN A 492 -9.71 51.25 -5.93
CA GLN A 492 -9.57 52.59 -6.47
C GLN A 492 -9.74 53.58 -5.32
N THR A 493 -8.66 54.22 -4.90
CA THR A 493 -8.71 55.42 -4.08
C THR A 493 -8.92 56.63 -5.00
N LYS A 494 -10.00 57.37 -4.70
CA LYS A 494 -10.15 58.76 -5.18
C LYS A 494 -9.35 59.67 -4.27
#